data_c2e39d6cf52c2e4b039ad4042925dddf
#
_entry.id   c2e39d6cf52c2e4b039ad4042925dddf
#
_cell.length_a   1.000
_cell.length_b   1.000
_cell.length_c   1.000
_cell.angle_alpha   90.00
_cell.angle_beta   90.00
_cell.angle_gamma   90.00
#
_symmetry.space_group_name_H-M   'P 1'
#
loop_
_entity.id
_entity.type
_entity.pdbx_description
1 polymer ?
#
loop_
_entity_poly.entity_id
_entity_poly.type
_entity_poly.pdbx_seq_one_letter_code
_entity_poly.pdbx_strand_id
1 'polypeptide(L)'
;MKKSLLVLALLFSLATFSQSPVDKSFPPEELFALGSYYYPEQWDSSQWERDLKKMSEMGIKFTHFAEFAWAMIEPEEGKYDFEWLDRAVSLADKYGLKVIMCTPTPLSLIHI
;
A
#
# COMPACT_ATOMS: atom_id res chain seq x y z
N MET A 1 -42.45 -26.63 -20.80
CA MET A 1 -41.74 -26.78 -19.51
C MET A 1 -40.22 -26.80 -19.63
N LYS A 2 -39.58 -27.55 -20.55
CA LYS A 2 -38.12 -27.61 -20.68
C LYS A 2 -37.45 -26.27 -21.05
N LYS A 3 -38.11 -25.44 -21.90
CA LYS A 3 -37.57 -24.12 -22.32
C LYS A 3 -37.58 -23.07 -21.20
N SER A 4 -38.59 -23.10 -20.32
CA SER A 4 -38.67 -22.19 -19.17
C SER A 4 -37.62 -22.48 -18.10
N LEU A 5 -37.26 -23.77 -17.93
CA LEU A 5 -36.22 -24.19 -16.99
C LEU A 5 -34.82 -23.72 -17.45
N LEU A 6 -34.59 -23.75 -18.77
CA LEU A 6 -33.32 -23.32 -19.37
C LEU A 6 -33.10 -21.79 -19.23
N VAL A 7 -34.15 -21.00 -19.41
CA VAL A 7 -34.12 -19.54 -19.22
C VAL A 7 -33.89 -19.18 -17.74
N LEU A 8 -34.50 -19.91 -16.82
CA LEU A 8 -34.31 -19.72 -15.38
C LEU A 8 -32.87 -20.06 -14.95
N ALA A 9 -32.29 -21.13 -15.51
CA ALA A 9 -30.89 -21.49 -15.26
C ALA A 9 -29.90 -20.46 -15.83
N LEU A 10 -30.19 -19.86 -16.99
CA LEU A 10 -29.38 -18.79 -17.57
C LEU A 10 -29.43 -17.49 -16.73
N LEU A 11 -30.60 -17.16 -16.19
CA LEU A 11 -30.75 -15.99 -15.33
C LEU A 11 -30.03 -16.17 -13.97
N PHE A 12 -29.96 -17.41 -13.47
CA PHE A 12 -29.23 -17.70 -12.24
C PHE A 12 -27.72 -17.68 -12.41
N SER A 13 -27.20 -18.05 -13.60
CA SER A 13 -25.77 -17.99 -13.89
C SER A 13 -25.25 -16.55 -14.08
N LEU A 14 -26.13 -15.60 -14.41
CA LEU A 14 -25.76 -14.18 -14.50
C LEU A 14 -25.70 -13.49 -13.12
N ALA A 15 -26.31 -14.09 -12.09
CA ALA A 15 -26.29 -13.54 -10.73
C ALA A 15 -25.02 -13.88 -9.93
N THR A 16 -24.18 -14.77 -10.46
CA THR A 16 -22.88 -15.11 -9.84
C THR A 16 -21.74 -14.23 -10.34
N PHE A 17 -22.03 -13.01 -10.81
CA PHE A 17 -20.97 -12.01 -10.93
C PHE A 17 -20.45 -11.74 -9.54
N SER A 18 -19.31 -12.31 -9.27
CA SER A 18 -18.50 -12.15 -8.09
C SER A 18 -18.51 -10.69 -7.65
N GLN A 19 -19.25 -10.38 -6.60
CA GLN A 19 -18.92 -9.24 -5.79
C GLN A 19 -17.59 -9.58 -5.14
N SER A 20 -16.50 -9.17 -5.76
CA SER A 20 -15.22 -9.11 -5.04
C SER A 20 -15.54 -8.40 -3.73
N PRO A 21 -15.17 -8.96 -2.56
CA PRO A 21 -15.36 -8.25 -1.32
C PRO A 21 -14.70 -6.90 -1.53
N VAL A 22 -15.49 -5.82 -1.50
CA VAL A 22 -14.97 -4.45 -1.53
C VAL A 22 -13.97 -4.40 -0.40
N ASP A 23 -12.71 -4.17 -0.74
CA ASP A 23 -11.66 -4.11 0.26
C ASP A 23 -12.02 -2.99 1.23
N LYS A 24 -12.33 -3.36 2.46
CA LYS A 24 -12.71 -2.42 3.52
C LYS A 24 -11.60 -1.43 3.87
N SER A 25 -10.41 -1.64 3.31
CA SER A 25 -9.28 -0.72 3.43
C SER A 25 -9.54 0.63 2.76
N PHE A 26 -10.50 0.67 1.81
CA PHE A 26 -10.86 1.88 1.05
C PHE A 26 -12.37 2.09 1.08
N PRO A 27 -12.92 2.62 2.18
CA PRO A 27 -14.34 2.90 2.25
C PRO A 27 -14.75 3.98 1.23
N PRO A 28 -15.95 3.87 0.63
CA PRO A 28 -16.43 4.79 -0.41
C PRO A 28 -16.45 6.27 0.01
N GLU A 29 -16.57 6.54 1.29
CA GLU A 29 -16.54 7.87 1.89
C GLU A 29 -15.16 8.53 1.86
N GLU A 30 -14.11 7.76 1.62
CA GLU A 30 -12.73 8.25 1.45
C GLU A 30 -12.33 8.40 -0.02
N LEU A 31 -13.27 8.72 -0.91
CA LEU A 31 -13.05 8.84 -2.35
C LEU A 31 -11.99 9.89 -2.72
N PHE A 32 -11.76 10.87 -1.85
CA PHE A 32 -10.72 11.88 -1.96
C PHE A 32 -9.68 11.71 -0.87
N ALA A 33 -8.86 10.68 -1.00
CA ALA A 33 -7.76 10.46 -0.08
C ALA A 33 -6.53 11.28 -0.51
N LEU A 34 -6.10 12.16 0.38
CA LEU A 34 -4.86 12.92 0.19
C LEU A 34 -3.67 12.04 0.54
N GLY A 35 -2.72 11.96 -0.38
CA GLY A 35 -1.44 11.25 -0.19
C GLY A 35 -0.25 12.18 -0.32
N SER A 36 0.87 11.79 0.26
CA SER A 36 2.16 12.45 0.11
C SER A 36 3.28 11.43 0.06
N TYR A 37 4.32 11.74 -0.69
CA TYR A 37 5.56 10.99 -0.64
C TYR A 37 6.28 11.25 0.68
N TYR A 38 6.81 10.21 1.26
CA TYR A 38 7.76 10.27 2.36
C TYR A 38 8.79 9.16 2.16
N TYR A 39 10.06 9.48 2.27
CA TYR A 39 11.16 8.56 2.03
C TYR A 39 11.91 8.27 3.33
N PRO A 40 11.46 7.34 4.18
CA PRO A 40 12.14 7.00 5.44
C PRO A 40 13.62 6.67 5.20
N GLU A 41 13.94 6.06 4.06
CA GLU A 41 15.29 5.70 3.63
C GLU A 41 16.23 6.91 3.44
N GLN A 42 15.69 8.12 3.35
CA GLN A 42 16.48 9.36 3.16
C GLN A 42 16.54 10.24 4.42
N TRP A 43 15.83 9.87 5.49
CA TRP A 43 15.74 10.64 6.71
C TRP A 43 16.26 9.87 7.92
N ASP A 44 16.82 10.59 8.89
CA ASP A 44 17.20 10.00 10.16
C ASP A 44 15.97 9.39 10.84
N SER A 45 16.12 8.16 11.32
CA SER A 45 15.02 7.39 11.91
C SER A 45 14.41 8.03 13.16
N SER A 46 15.12 8.96 13.83
CA SER A 46 14.60 9.74 14.95
C SER A 46 13.53 10.76 14.54
N GLN A 47 13.47 11.11 13.26
CA GLN A 47 12.52 12.09 12.72
C GLN A 47 11.21 11.44 12.26
N TRP A 48 11.22 10.15 11.93
CA TRP A 48 10.09 9.47 11.30
C TRP A 48 8.78 9.60 12.08
N GLU A 49 8.83 9.38 13.38
CA GLU A 49 7.63 9.45 14.21
C GLU A 49 7.01 10.85 14.22
N ARG A 50 7.85 11.89 14.36
CA ARG A 50 7.40 13.29 14.32
C ARG A 50 6.73 13.62 12.98
N ASP A 51 7.35 13.18 11.89
CA ASP A 51 6.94 13.55 10.55
C ASP A 51 5.65 12.82 10.14
N LEU A 52 5.57 11.53 10.38
CA LEU A 52 4.37 10.74 10.13
C LEU A 52 3.18 11.21 10.98
N LYS A 53 3.43 11.58 12.23
CA LYS A 53 2.40 12.20 13.08
C LYS A 53 1.87 13.50 12.47
N LYS A 54 2.77 14.39 12.02
CA LYS A 54 2.37 15.65 11.36
C LYS A 54 1.59 15.41 10.09
N MET A 55 1.99 14.45 9.27
CA MET A 55 1.26 14.07 8.05
C MET A 55 -0.18 13.65 8.38
N SER A 56 -0.35 12.81 9.39
CA SER A 56 -1.67 12.42 9.88
C SER A 56 -2.50 13.61 10.37
N GLU A 57 -1.90 14.50 11.16
CA GLU A 57 -2.56 15.72 11.66
C GLU A 57 -3.00 16.67 10.52
N MET A 58 -2.29 16.67 9.39
CA MET A 58 -2.65 17.41 8.18
C MET A 58 -3.76 16.74 7.35
N GLY A 59 -4.26 15.57 7.77
CA GLY A 59 -5.31 14.84 7.07
C GLY A 59 -4.81 13.96 5.93
N ILE A 60 -3.50 13.75 5.80
CA ILE A 60 -2.90 12.81 4.84
C ILE A 60 -3.32 11.39 5.22
N LYS A 61 -3.75 10.59 4.24
CA LYS A 61 -4.23 9.22 4.41
C LYS A 61 -3.26 8.18 3.85
N PHE A 62 -2.49 8.56 2.84
CA PHE A 62 -1.55 7.69 2.16
C PHE A 62 -0.14 8.27 2.18
N THR A 63 0.83 7.39 2.30
CA THR A 63 2.23 7.74 2.10
C THR A 63 2.92 6.69 1.24
N HIS A 64 4.00 7.06 0.58
CA HIS A 64 4.71 6.22 -0.36
C HIS A 64 6.14 5.99 0.17
N PHE A 65 6.53 4.70 0.35
CA PHE A 65 7.82 4.30 0.91
C PHE A 65 8.66 3.48 -0.08
N ALA A 66 9.95 3.44 0.16
CA ALA A 66 10.92 2.53 -0.43
C ALA A 66 11.21 2.71 -1.93
N GLU A 67 10.91 3.87 -2.51
CA GLU A 67 11.21 4.12 -3.92
C GLU A 67 12.71 4.09 -4.23
N PHE A 68 13.55 4.52 -3.29
CA PHE A 68 15.02 4.57 -3.43
C PHE A 68 15.74 3.65 -2.43
N ALA A 69 15.07 2.62 -1.93
CA ALA A 69 15.51 1.86 -0.76
C ALA A 69 16.35 0.62 -1.07
N TRP A 70 16.66 0.31 -2.34
CA TRP A 70 17.30 -0.97 -2.67
C TRP A 70 18.60 -1.19 -1.88
N ALA A 71 19.47 -0.21 -1.81
CA ALA A 71 20.75 -0.32 -1.09
C ALA A 71 20.58 -0.51 0.44
N MET A 72 19.42 -0.19 1.00
CA MET A 72 19.09 -0.45 2.40
C MET A 72 18.39 -1.79 2.59
N ILE A 73 17.61 -2.21 1.58
CA ILE A 73 16.91 -3.51 1.60
C ILE A 73 17.91 -4.65 1.36
N GLU A 74 18.84 -4.46 0.44
CA GLU A 74 19.88 -5.45 0.10
C GLU A 74 21.26 -4.79 0.13
N PRO A 75 21.81 -4.54 1.34
CA PRO A 75 23.11 -3.87 1.50
C PRO A 75 24.29 -4.71 0.96
N GLU A 76 24.13 -6.03 0.89
CA GLU A 76 25.05 -6.97 0.27
C GLU A 76 24.25 -8.01 -0.51
N GLU A 77 24.76 -8.48 -1.63
CA GLU A 77 24.07 -9.46 -2.49
C GLU A 77 23.56 -10.67 -1.70
N GLY A 78 22.23 -10.89 -1.78
CA GLY A 78 21.53 -11.96 -1.07
C GLY A 78 21.33 -11.74 0.43
N LYS A 79 21.74 -10.59 0.99
CA LYS A 79 21.49 -10.24 2.39
C LYS A 79 20.45 -9.14 2.48
N TYR A 80 19.27 -9.48 2.99
CA TYR A 80 18.15 -8.56 3.09
C TYR A 80 17.97 -8.05 4.51
N ASP A 81 17.77 -6.72 4.65
CA ASP A 81 17.43 -6.06 5.89
C ASP A 81 16.10 -5.31 5.74
N PHE A 82 15.09 -5.79 6.43
CA PHE A 82 13.75 -5.20 6.46
C PHE A 82 13.42 -4.54 7.81
N GLU A 83 14.30 -4.60 8.81
CA GLU A 83 13.99 -4.11 10.17
C GLU A 83 13.61 -2.62 10.18
N TRP A 84 14.35 -1.81 9.45
CA TRP A 84 14.07 -0.38 9.32
C TRP A 84 12.72 -0.12 8.65
N LEU A 85 12.37 -0.92 7.62
CA LEU A 85 11.14 -0.78 6.85
C LEU A 85 9.93 -1.20 7.70
N ASP A 86 10.02 -2.31 8.43
CA ASP A 86 9.00 -2.77 9.36
C ASP A 86 8.72 -1.72 10.44
N ARG A 87 9.77 -1.08 10.95
CA ARG A 87 9.63 0.04 11.90
C ARG A 87 8.91 1.22 11.26
N ALA A 88 9.28 1.63 10.05
CA ALA A 88 8.66 2.75 9.36
C ALA A 88 7.18 2.49 9.07
N VAL A 89 6.84 1.28 8.59
CA VAL A 89 5.45 0.85 8.33
C VAL A 89 4.64 0.82 9.63
N SER A 90 5.20 0.28 10.71
CA SER A 90 4.53 0.26 12.02
C SER A 90 4.24 1.67 12.56
N LEU A 91 5.14 2.62 12.34
CA LEU A 91 4.91 4.02 12.68
C LEU A 91 3.82 4.66 11.82
N ALA A 92 3.78 4.37 10.53
CA ALA A 92 2.72 4.86 9.66
C ALA A 92 1.34 4.33 10.10
N ASP A 93 1.24 3.04 10.39
CA ASP A 93 0.02 2.41 10.92
C ASP A 93 -0.42 3.02 12.25
N LYS A 94 0.52 3.25 13.17
CA LYS A 94 0.27 3.92 14.47
C LYS A 94 -0.46 5.25 14.30
N TYR A 95 -0.17 5.99 13.23
CA TYR A 95 -0.79 7.29 12.93
C TYR A 95 -1.91 7.21 11.88
N GLY A 96 -2.37 6.00 11.53
CA GLY A 96 -3.49 5.78 10.62
C GLY A 96 -3.17 6.11 9.16
N LEU A 97 -1.90 6.12 8.77
CA LEU A 97 -1.45 6.29 7.40
C LEU A 97 -1.38 4.94 6.69
N LYS A 98 -1.96 4.86 5.50
CA LYS A 98 -1.80 3.69 4.62
C LYS A 98 -0.53 3.84 3.80
N VAL A 99 0.28 2.79 3.73
CA VAL A 99 1.55 2.79 3.01
C VAL A 99 1.37 2.17 1.63
N ILE A 100 1.76 2.90 0.60
CA ILE A 100 1.97 2.38 -0.74
C ILE A 100 3.45 2.00 -0.83
N MET A 101 3.71 0.70 -0.90
CA MET A 101 5.06 0.19 -1.00
C MET A 101 5.53 0.22 -2.46
N CYS A 102 6.64 0.90 -2.71
CA CYS A 102 7.30 0.86 -4.01
C CYS A 102 8.29 -0.30 -4.08
N THR A 103 8.34 -0.94 -5.22
CA THR A 103 9.41 -1.87 -5.55
C THR A 103 10.45 -1.13 -6.38
N PRO A 104 11.66 -0.84 -5.86
CA PRO A 104 12.64 0.05 -6.51
C PRO A 104 13.37 -0.58 -7.70
N THR A 105 12.75 -1.56 -8.36
CA THR A 105 13.36 -2.32 -9.46
C THR A 105 13.88 -1.50 -10.64
N PRO A 106 13.25 -0.37 -11.07
CA PRO A 106 13.77 0.43 -12.17
C PRO A 106 14.96 1.31 -11.77
N LEU A 107 15.11 1.62 -10.48
CA LEU A 107 16.09 2.57 -9.96
C LEU A 107 17.36 1.87 -9.46
N SER A 108 17.29 0.56 -9.22
CA SER A 108 18.46 -0.22 -8.79
C SER A 108 19.54 -0.34 -9.87
N LEU A 109 19.18 -0.16 -11.14
CA LEU A 109 20.13 -0.26 -12.26
C LEU A 109 21.06 0.96 -12.41
N ILE A 110 20.87 2.00 -11.61
CA ILE A 110 21.71 3.22 -11.65
C ILE A 110 22.98 3.07 -10.78
N HIS A 111 23.05 2.02 -9.96
CA HIS A 111 24.14 1.76 -9.01
C HIS A 111 25.01 0.56 -9.34
N ILE A 112 24.90 0.03 -10.57
CA ILE A 112 25.76 -1.04 -11.08
C ILE A 112 26.93 -0.44 -11.88
#